data_621b39aa9b86f8b1d48e94d60828946a
#
_entry.id   621b39aa9b86f8b1d48e94d60828946a
#
_cell.length_a   1.000
_cell.length_b   1.000
_cell.length_c   1.000
_cell.angle_alpha   90.00
_cell.angle_beta   90.00
_cell.angle_gamma   90.00
#
_symmetry.space_group_name_H-M   'P 1'
#
loop_
_entity.id
_entity.type
_entity.pdbx_description
1 polymer ?
#
loop_
_entity_poly.entity_id
_entity_poly.type
_entity_poly.pdbx_seq_one_letter_code
_entity_poly.pdbx_strand_id
1 'polypeptide(L)'
;MATWREFAAAAPALAEAAHEMIYRNGDGEGLLVTVKGDDLPRVAPVNVGVRDGHLYTFVQAKSAKRLDLDQDGRYALHTHMDPQAPHEFLVRGRARLVEDATLRSAIAADWFFKVSDLYPLYELMVDHAILGHRPTANDWPPVYSSWRGVGDPENAR
;
A
#
# COMPACT_ATOMS: atom_id res chain seq x y z
N MET A 1 -3.28 13.45 3.54
CA MET A 1 -3.15 11.99 3.81
C MET A 1 -4.50 11.45 4.25
N ALA A 2 -4.95 10.39 3.61
CA ALA A 2 -6.23 9.75 3.91
C ALA A 2 -6.00 8.32 4.41
N THR A 3 -6.91 7.81 5.21
CA THR A 3 -7.01 6.38 5.50
C THR A 3 -7.53 5.65 4.26
N TRP A 4 -7.38 4.32 4.24
CA TRP A 4 -7.99 3.52 3.18
C TRP A 4 -9.51 3.71 3.11
N ARG A 5 -10.19 3.85 4.25
CA ARG A 5 -11.64 4.10 4.34
C ARG A 5 -12.04 5.40 3.66
N GLU A 6 -11.31 6.48 3.91
CA GLU A 6 -11.57 7.78 3.28
C GLU A 6 -11.34 7.74 1.77
N PHE A 7 -10.26 7.09 1.34
CA PHE A 7 -10.01 6.82 -0.08
C PHE A 7 -11.14 5.99 -0.70
N ALA A 8 -11.54 4.89 -0.06
CA ALA A 8 -12.61 4.02 -0.56
C ALA A 8 -13.97 4.73 -0.63
N ALA A 9 -14.26 5.62 0.33
CA ALA A 9 -15.47 6.43 0.29
C ALA A 9 -15.46 7.46 -0.85
N ALA A 10 -14.29 8.04 -1.16
CA ALA A 10 -14.13 9.04 -2.21
C ALA A 10 -14.04 8.44 -3.63
N ALA A 11 -13.49 7.24 -3.76
CA ALA A 11 -13.28 6.56 -5.04
C ALA A 11 -13.62 5.05 -4.94
N PRO A 12 -14.90 4.69 -4.69
CA PRO A 12 -15.29 3.32 -4.35
C PRO A 12 -14.94 2.29 -5.42
N ALA A 13 -15.16 2.58 -6.70
CA ALA A 13 -14.85 1.65 -7.78
C ALA A 13 -13.35 1.38 -7.91
N LEU A 14 -12.51 2.41 -7.72
CA LEU A 14 -11.07 2.27 -7.74
C LEU A 14 -10.56 1.49 -6.53
N ALA A 15 -11.11 1.75 -5.35
CA ALA A 15 -10.74 1.04 -4.13
C ALA A 15 -11.16 -0.44 -4.14
N GLU A 16 -12.32 -0.76 -4.73
CA GLU A 16 -12.79 -2.14 -4.92
C GLU A 16 -11.85 -2.91 -5.84
N ALA A 17 -11.54 -2.36 -7.02
CA ALA A 17 -10.58 -2.97 -7.94
C ALA A 17 -9.20 -3.15 -7.31
N ALA A 18 -8.72 -2.15 -6.57
CA ALA A 18 -7.47 -2.22 -5.84
C ALA A 18 -7.45 -3.34 -4.78
N HIS A 19 -8.54 -3.50 -4.03
CA HIS A 19 -8.69 -4.55 -3.03
C HIS A 19 -8.62 -5.94 -3.68
N GLU A 20 -9.33 -6.17 -4.78
CA GLU A 20 -9.28 -7.41 -5.55
C GLU A 20 -7.85 -7.73 -6.01
N MET A 21 -7.13 -6.73 -6.50
CA MET A 21 -5.75 -6.90 -6.96
C MET A 21 -4.78 -7.19 -5.82
N ILE A 22 -4.93 -6.54 -4.67
CA ILE A 22 -4.13 -6.80 -3.46
C ILE A 22 -4.30 -8.25 -3.01
N TYR A 23 -5.52 -8.76 -3.00
CA TYR A 23 -5.87 -10.10 -2.49
C TYR A 23 -5.99 -11.18 -3.58
N ARG A 24 -5.51 -10.94 -4.77
CA ARG A 24 -5.65 -11.85 -5.93
C ARG A 24 -5.21 -13.28 -5.65
N ASN A 25 -4.18 -13.48 -4.85
CA ASN A 25 -3.65 -14.80 -4.50
C ASN A 25 -4.14 -15.32 -3.14
N GLY A 26 -5.15 -14.68 -2.53
CA GLY A 26 -5.71 -15.03 -1.23
C GLY A 26 -5.13 -14.22 -0.09
N ASP A 27 -3.82 -14.10 0.01
CA ASP A 27 -3.14 -13.20 0.95
C ASP A 27 -2.95 -11.83 0.31
N GLY A 28 -2.97 -10.77 1.12
CA GLY A 28 -2.65 -9.43 0.64
C GLY A 28 -1.15 -9.28 0.38
N GLU A 29 -0.78 -8.81 -0.80
CA GLU A 29 0.62 -8.69 -1.19
C GLU A 29 0.89 -7.54 -2.17
N GLY A 30 2.14 -7.09 -2.22
CA GLY A 30 2.59 -6.07 -3.15
C GLY A 30 4.09 -5.83 -3.08
N LEU A 31 4.54 -4.94 -3.95
CA LEU A 31 5.91 -4.43 -3.96
C LEU A 31 5.93 -3.06 -3.26
N LEU A 32 6.57 -3.00 -2.13
CA LEU A 32 6.73 -1.76 -1.36
C LEU A 32 8.02 -1.07 -1.77
N VAL A 33 7.89 0.18 -2.17
CA VAL A 33 9.00 1.09 -2.44
C VAL A 33 9.14 2.02 -1.24
N THR A 34 10.35 2.11 -0.71
CA THR A 34 10.71 3.03 0.38
C THR A 34 11.90 3.88 -0.02
N VAL A 35 12.02 5.05 0.57
CA VAL A 35 13.11 6.00 0.32
C VAL A 35 13.48 6.71 1.61
N LYS A 36 14.70 7.17 1.70
CA LYS A 36 15.19 7.96 2.82
C LYS A 36 15.94 9.18 2.29
N GLY A 37 15.41 10.38 2.52
CA GLY A 37 16.00 11.62 2.03
C GLY A 37 16.25 11.57 0.52
N ASP A 38 17.50 11.82 0.12
CA ASP A 38 17.95 11.82 -1.28
C ASP A 38 18.62 10.48 -1.70
N ASP A 39 18.50 9.43 -0.87
CA ASP A 39 19.03 8.11 -1.18
C ASP A 39 18.24 7.43 -2.29
N LEU A 40 18.80 6.37 -2.88
CA LEU A 40 18.12 5.58 -3.90
C LEU A 40 16.91 4.83 -3.31
N PRO A 41 15.78 4.78 -4.03
CA PRO A 41 14.63 4.02 -3.58
C PRO A 41 14.93 2.51 -3.51
N ARG A 42 14.32 1.85 -2.52
CA ARG A 42 14.34 0.38 -2.36
C ARG A 42 13.02 -0.21 -2.79
N VAL A 43 13.04 -1.40 -3.31
CA VAL A 43 11.85 -2.19 -3.62
C VAL A 43 11.95 -3.52 -2.89
N ALA A 44 10.87 -3.92 -2.21
CA ALA A 44 10.77 -5.21 -1.54
C ALA A 44 9.36 -5.79 -1.62
N PRO A 45 9.21 -7.11 -1.80
CA PRO A 45 7.92 -7.76 -1.65
C PRO A 45 7.49 -7.72 -0.17
N VAL A 46 6.21 -7.45 0.06
CA VAL A 46 5.61 -7.38 1.39
C VAL A 46 4.20 -7.99 1.38
N ASN A 47 3.74 -8.43 2.56
CA ASN A 47 2.31 -8.63 2.78
C ASN A 47 1.70 -7.33 3.26
N VAL A 48 0.54 -7.01 2.72
CA VAL A 48 -0.29 -5.88 3.12
C VAL A 48 -1.69 -6.35 3.45
N GLY A 49 -2.38 -5.68 4.33
CA GLY A 49 -3.74 -6.04 4.71
C GLY A 49 -4.61 -4.82 4.94
N VAL A 50 -5.82 -4.87 4.37
CA VAL A 50 -6.86 -3.90 4.70
C VAL A 50 -7.65 -4.45 5.88
N ARG A 51 -7.62 -3.74 7.00
CA ARG A 51 -8.34 -4.09 8.24
C ARG A 51 -9.08 -2.87 8.76
N ASP A 52 -10.37 -3.00 8.96
CA ASP A 52 -11.23 -1.94 9.51
C ASP A 52 -11.11 -0.58 8.77
N GLY A 53 -10.84 -0.61 7.47
CA GLY A 53 -10.68 0.59 6.65
C GLY A 53 -9.30 1.25 6.74
N HIS A 54 -8.29 0.49 7.12
CA HIS A 54 -6.90 0.91 7.17
C HIS A 54 -6.01 -0.07 6.42
N LEU A 55 -5.02 0.41 5.70
CA LEU A 55 -4.03 -0.41 5.00
C LEU A 55 -2.78 -0.55 5.86
N TYR A 56 -2.41 -1.79 6.17
CA TYR A 56 -1.30 -2.11 7.06
C TYR A 56 -0.23 -2.98 6.42
N THR A 57 0.98 -2.88 6.95
CA THR A 57 2.07 -3.82 6.69
C THR A 57 2.92 -4.02 7.94
N PHE A 58 3.33 -5.26 8.21
CA PHE A 58 4.41 -5.55 9.16
C PHE A 58 5.75 -5.53 8.44
N VAL A 59 6.76 -4.99 9.10
CA VAL A 59 8.11 -4.85 8.56
C VAL A 59 9.11 -5.52 9.48
N GLN A 60 10.06 -6.26 8.91
CA GLN A 60 11.11 -6.89 9.71
C GLN A 60 11.89 -5.85 10.51
N ALA A 61 12.12 -6.16 11.79
CA ALA A 61 12.72 -5.25 12.77
C ALA A 61 14.07 -4.65 12.34
N LYS A 62 14.90 -5.45 11.66
CA LYS A 62 16.27 -5.06 11.24
C LYS A 62 16.39 -4.83 9.73
N SER A 63 15.28 -4.56 9.03
CA SER A 63 15.33 -4.32 7.59
C SER A 63 15.68 -2.87 7.26
N ALA A 64 16.32 -2.66 6.09
CA ALA A 64 16.60 -1.33 5.59
C ALA A 64 15.32 -0.51 5.32
N LYS A 65 14.25 -1.17 4.85
CA LYS A 65 12.95 -0.51 4.64
C LYS A 65 12.34 0.04 5.92
N ARG A 66 12.56 -0.61 7.07
CA ARG A 66 12.16 -0.07 8.36
C ARG A 66 12.86 1.27 8.66
N LEU A 67 14.17 1.33 8.44
CA LEU A 67 14.94 2.56 8.66
C LEU A 67 14.45 3.68 7.74
N ASP A 68 14.14 3.36 6.50
CA ASP A 68 13.57 4.32 5.54
C ASP A 68 12.23 4.86 6.04
N LEU A 69 11.31 3.98 6.46
CA LEU A 69 9.99 4.37 6.94
C LEU A 69 10.03 5.18 8.24
N ASP A 70 10.94 4.83 9.17
CA ASP A 70 11.10 5.57 10.42
C ASP A 70 11.67 6.99 10.21
N GLN A 71 12.52 7.17 9.20
CA GLN A 71 13.21 8.43 8.96
C GLN A 71 12.49 9.35 7.97
N ASP A 72 11.79 8.80 6.99
CA ASP A 72 11.16 9.56 5.90
C ASP A 72 9.66 9.31 5.82
N GLY A 73 9.25 8.06 5.89
CA GLY A 73 7.86 7.63 5.82
C GLY A 73 7.26 7.60 4.42
N ARG A 74 7.87 8.22 3.42
CA ARG A 74 7.37 8.17 2.03
C ARG A 74 7.41 6.74 1.50
N TYR A 75 6.33 6.33 0.85
CA TYR A 75 6.24 5.01 0.22
C TYR A 75 5.47 5.06 -1.11
N ALA A 76 5.70 4.06 -1.92
CA ALA A 76 4.79 3.62 -2.98
C ALA A 76 4.58 2.11 -2.85
N LEU A 77 3.38 1.64 -3.17
CA LEU A 77 3.04 0.22 -3.21
C LEU A 77 2.41 -0.10 -4.56
N HIS A 78 2.97 -1.07 -5.25
CA HIS A 78 2.40 -1.60 -6.50
C HIS A 78 1.97 -3.06 -6.29
N THR A 79 0.79 -3.42 -6.76
CA THR A 79 0.33 -4.81 -6.72
C THR A 79 1.10 -5.67 -7.72
N HIS A 80 1.18 -6.98 -7.45
CA HIS A 80 1.69 -7.92 -8.44
C HIS A 80 0.76 -8.00 -9.63
N MET A 81 1.30 -8.02 -10.83
CA MET A 81 0.53 -8.10 -12.07
C MET A 81 0.22 -9.56 -12.41
N ASP A 82 -1.03 -9.80 -12.84
CA ASP A 82 -1.43 -11.06 -13.47
C ASP A 82 -1.08 -10.99 -14.96
N PRO A 83 -0.21 -11.87 -15.50
CA PRO A 83 0.14 -11.83 -16.92
C PRO A 83 -1.05 -12.00 -17.86
N GLN A 84 -2.14 -12.63 -17.41
CA GLN A 84 -3.35 -12.85 -18.25
C GLN A 84 -4.31 -11.67 -18.17
N ALA A 85 -4.34 -10.93 -17.08
CA ALA A 85 -5.14 -9.72 -16.89
C ALA A 85 -4.26 -8.65 -16.20
N PRO A 86 -3.31 -8.03 -16.94
CA PRO A 86 -2.23 -7.24 -16.37
C PRO A 86 -2.66 -5.82 -15.97
N HIS A 87 -3.72 -5.73 -15.16
CA HIS A 87 -4.08 -4.47 -14.50
C HIS A 87 -2.94 -3.97 -13.63
N GLU A 88 -2.84 -2.66 -13.52
CA GLU A 88 -1.86 -1.99 -12.67
C GLU A 88 -2.58 -1.28 -11.52
N PHE A 89 -2.11 -1.44 -10.30
CA PHE A 89 -2.52 -0.62 -9.18
C PHE A 89 -1.31 -0.09 -8.43
N LEU A 90 -1.24 1.20 -8.32
CA LEU A 90 -0.23 1.94 -7.56
C LEU A 90 -0.91 2.81 -6.51
N VAL A 91 -0.46 2.72 -5.28
CA VAL A 91 -0.81 3.68 -4.23
C VAL A 91 0.47 4.25 -3.63
N ARG A 92 0.45 5.53 -3.29
CA ARG A 92 1.56 6.20 -2.62
C ARG A 92 1.06 7.15 -1.54
N GLY A 93 1.93 7.43 -0.59
CA GLY A 93 1.64 8.31 0.53
C GLY A 93 2.73 8.24 1.58
N ARG A 94 2.31 8.28 2.85
CA ARG A 94 3.21 8.20 3.99
C ARG A 94 2.81 7.06 4.92
N ALA A 95 3.81 6.28 5.32
CA ALA A 95 3.67 5.27 6.35
C ALA A 95 3.72 5.92 7.73
N ARG A 96 2.91 5.44 8.64
CA ARG A 96 2.84 5.87 10.03
C ARG A 96 3.00 4.66 10.95
N LEU A 97 3.96 4.73 11.87
CA LEU A 97 4.13 3.69 12.88
C LEU A 97 2.89 3.61 13.77
N VAL A 98 2.38 2.40 13.95
CA VAL A 98 1.28 2.11 14.90
C VAL A 98 1.90 1.91 16.28
N GLU A 99 1.76 2.90 17.16
CA GLU A 99 2.30 2.88 18.53
C GLU A 99 1.38 2.18 19.52
N ASP A 100 0.09 2.05 19.20
CA ASP A 100 -0.89 1.34 20.02
C ASP A 100 -0.62 -0.18 20.03
N ALA A 101 -0.09 -0.67 21.14
CA ALA A 101 0.26 -2.08 21.31
C ALA A 101 -0.97 -3.01 21.26
N THR A 102 -2.13 -2.56 21.72
CA THR A 102 -3.38 -3.33 21.66
C THR A 102 -3.85 -3.49 20.23
N LEU A 103 -3.88 -2.40 19.46
CA LEU A 103 -4.20 -2.43 18.03
C LEU A 103 -3.21 -3.30 17.25
N ARG A 104 -1.90 -3.12 17.49
CA ARG A 104 -0.88 -3.94 16.85
C ARG A 104 -1.11 -5.43 17.10
N SER A 105 -1.38 -5.82 18.35
CA SER A 105 -1.63 -7.22 18.71
C SER A 105 -2.89 -7.78 18.05
N ALA A 106 -3.96 -7.00 17.95
CA ALA A 106 -5.19 -7.39 17.27
C ALA A 106 -4.96 -7.63 15.77
N ILE A 107 -4.21 -6.73 15.10
CA ILE A 107 -3.86 -6.89 13.69
C ILE A 107 -2.94 -8.10 13.48
N ALA A 108 -1.95 -8.31 14.35
CA ALA A 108 -1.04 -9.46 14.30
C ALA A 108 -1.76 -10.80 14.44
N ALA A 109 -2.80 -10.88 15.29
CA ALA A 109 -3.58 -12.09 15.51
C ALA A 109 -4.36 -12.54 14.26
N ASP A 110 -4.74 -11.61 13.40
CA ASP A 110 -5.48 -11.83 12.15
C ASP A 110 -4.60 -11.68 10.90
N TRP A 111 -3.28 -11.78 11.05
CA TRP A 111 -2.35 -11.65 9.92
C TRP A 111 -2.18 -12.97 9.17
N PHE A 112 -1.68 -12.92 7.94
CA PHE A 112 -1.50 -14.06 7.02
C PHE A 112 -0.53 -15.13 7.53
N PHE A 113 0.33 -14.76 8.48
CA PHE A 113 1.31 -15.63 9.11
C PHE A 113 1.54 -15.22 10.56
N LYS A 114 2.22 -16.05 11.34
CA LYS A 114 2.59 -15.70 12.71
C LYS A 114 3.62 -14.58 12.72
N VAL A 115 3.20 -13.41 13.19
CA VAL A 115 4.05 -12.21 13.27
C VAL A 115 4.92 -12.26 14.52
N SER A 116 6.20 -11.98 14.35
CA SER A 116 7.11 -11.77 15.49
C SER A 116 6.75 -10.52 16.26
N ASP A 117 6.83 -10.57 17.60
CA ASP A 117 6.60 -9.42 18.47
C ASP A 117 7.57 -8.25 18.22
N LEU A 118 8.69 -8.52 17.57
CA LEU A 118 9.69 -7.53 17.20
C LEU A 118 9.36 -6.76 15.91
N TYR A 119 8.37 -7.21 15.12
CA TYR A 119 8.02 -6.56 13.85
C TYR A 119 7.12 -5.36 14.11
N PRO A 120 7.55 -4.12 13.80
CA PRO A 120 6.67 -2.98 13.84
C PRO A 120 5.58 -3.07 12.78
N LEU A 121 4.41 -2.50 13.14
CA LEU A 121 3.26 -2.34 12.26
C LEU A 121 3.24 -0.90 11.74
N TYR A 122 3.08 -0.73 10.45
CA TYR A 122 2.87 0.56 9.81
C TYR A 122 1.50 0.63 9.16
N GLU A 123 0.81 1.73 9.36
CA GLU A 123 -0.33 2.12 8.54
C GLU A 123 0.16 2.90 7.32
N LEU A 124 -0.30 2.48 6.15
CA LEU A 124 0.02 3.11 4.87
C LEU A 124 -1.09 4.11 4.52
N MET A 125 -0.86 5.39 4.83
CA MET A 125 -1.78 6.48 4.51
C MET A 125 -1.75 6.79 3.02
N VAL A 126 -2.91 7.09 2.44
CA VAL A 126 -3.09 7.24 0.99
C VAL A 126 -3.10 8.72 0.62
N ASP A 127 -2.20 9.14 -0.25
CA ASP A 127 -2.19 10.47 -0.87
C ASP A 127 -2.64 10.39 -2.34
N HIS A 128 -2.23 9.35 -3.04
CA HIS A 128 -2.54 9.19 -4.46
C HIS A 128 -2.69 7.69 -4.78
N ALA A 129 -3.73 7.35 -5.52
CA ALA A 129 -3.98 6.02 -6.03
C ALA A 129 -4.22 6.06 -7.54
N ILE A 130 -3.65 5.12 -8.28
CA ILE A 130 -3.75 5.01 -9.74
C ILE A 130 -4.13 3.57 -10.09
N LEU A 131 -5.13 3.41 -10.94
CA LEU A 131 -5.54 2.14 -11.52
C LEU A 131 -5.32 2.20 -13.04
N GLY A 132 -4.56 1.26 -13.58
CA GLY A 132 -4.44 1.00 -15.00
C GLY A 132 -5.31 -0.20 -15.38
N HIS A 133 -6.43 0.04 -16.05
CA HIS A 133 -7.32 -1.02 -16.53
C HIS A 133 -6.76 -1.63 -17.81
N ARG A 134 -6.37 -2.90 -17.74
CA ARG A 134 -5.81 -3.68 -18.84
C ARG A 134 -6.28 -5.13 -18.74
N PRO A 135 -7.48 -5.44 -19.25
CA PRO A 135 -8.11 -6.74 -19.03
C PRO A 135 -7.40 -7.90 -19.72
N THR A 136 -6.67 -7.65 -20.82
CA THR A 136 -5.85 -8.67 -21.49
C THR A 136 -4.47 -8.13 -21.84
N ALA A 137 -3.52 -9.05 -22.12
CA ALA A 137 -2.18 -8.68 -22.55
C ALA A 137 -2.14 -7.89 -23.86
N ASN A 138 -3.18 -8.01 -24.70
CA ASN A 138 -3.29 -7.30 -25.97
C ASN A 138 -3.85 -5.88 -25.84
N ASP A 139 -4.43 -5.54 -24.68
CA ASP A 139 -4.95 -4.20 -24.42
C ASP A 139 -3.81 -3.26 -24.03
N TRP A 140 -3.38 -2.43 -24.95
CA TRP A 140 -2.32 -1.45 -24.72
C TRP A 140 -2.61 -0.12 -25.43
N PRO A 141 -2.38 1.03 -24.79
CA PRO A 141 -1.99 1.20 -23.37
C PRO A 141 -3.15 0.91 -22.40
N PRO A 142 -2.87 0.74 -21.08
CA PRO A 142 -3.93 0.67 -20.07
C PRO A 142 -4.78 1.95 -20.07
N VAL A 143 -6.04 1.82 -19.66
CA VAL A 143 -6.90 2.99 -19.39
C VAL A 143 -6.72 3.36 -17.91
N TYR A 144 -6.17 4.54 -17.68
CA TYR A 144 -5.85 5.00 -16.31
C TYR A 144 -6.99 5.80 -15.70
N SER A 145 -7.24 5.52 -14.44
CA SER A 145 -8.03 6.36 -13.52
C SER A 145 -7.22 6.61 -12.27
N SER A 146 -7.45 7.74 -11.61
CA SER A 146 -6.72 8.10 -10.40
C SER A 146 -7.56 8.86 -9.40
N TRP A 147 -7.13 8.82 -8.15
CA TRP A 147 -7.65 9.62 -7.06
C TRP A 147 -6.48 10.28 -6.32
N ARG A 148 -6.68 11.54 -5.88
CA ARG A 148 -5.73 12.28 -5.05
C ARG A 148 -6.42 12.77 -3.80
N GLY A 149 -5.76 12.60 -2.67
CA GLY A 149 -6.20 13.14 -1.38
C GLY A 149 -6.10 14.67 -1.32
N VAL A 150 -6.88 15.26 -0.44
CA VAL A 150 -6.79 16.69 -0.12
C VAL A 150 -5.43 16.96 0.54
N GLY A 151 -4.67 17.93 0.03
CA GLY A 151 -3.34 18.29 0.53
C GLY A 151 -2.17 17.65 -0.21
N ASP A 152 -2.40 16.90 -1.30
CA ASP A 152 -1.34 16.49 -2.21
C ASP A 152 -0.75 17.74 -2.88
N PRO A 153 0.59 17.99 -2.77
CA PRO A 153 1.24 19.18 -3.36
C PRO A 153 1.04 19.32 -4.87
N GLU A 154 0.80 18.22 -5.58
CA GLU A 154 0.50 18.27 -7.03
C GLU A 154 -0.93 18.71 -7.34
N ASN A 155 -1.84 18.71 -6.37
CA ASN A 155 -3.19 19.29 -6.51
C ASN A 155 -3.21 20.81 -6.37
N ALA A 156 -2.11 21.42 -5.94
CA ALA A 156 -1.96 22.87 -5.76
C ALA A 156 -1.44 23.59 -7.02
N ARG A 157 -1.32 22.90 -8.16
CA ARG A 157 -0.85 23.46 -9.42
C ARG A 157 -1.94 23.57 -10.46
#